data_fd14c504cd538ddc5a58c6d672aeff06
#
_entry.id   fd14c504cd538ddc5a58c6d672aeff06
#
_cell.length_a   1.000
_cell.length_b   1.000
_cell.length_c   1.000
_cell.angle_alpha   90.00
_cell.angle_beta   90.00
_cell.angle_gamma   90.00
#
_symmetry.space_group_name_H-M   'P 1'
#
loop_
_entity.id
_entity.type
_entity.pdbx_description
1 polymer ?
#
loop_
_entity_poly.entity_id
_entity_poly.type
_entity_poly.pdbx_seq_one_letter_code
_entity_poly.pdbx_strand_id
1 'polypeptide(L)'
;MTKEKIYDRGITAKRPVNEAEGLFFDKMRQAGWSLTKRGWPDFFCVNDKGEVCCVEVKPTGAHRLKNNQAQVMRALSAAGIKCYKWAPDTGFTSIKD
;
A
#
# COMPACT_ATOMS: atom_id res chain seq x y z
N MET A 1 10.67 4.77 -26.32
CA MET A 1 10.64 4.79 -24.86
C MET A 1 9.36 4.14 -24.36
N THR A 2 9.47 3.37 -23.35
CA THR A 2 8.34 2.62 -22.85
C THR A 2 7.92 3.12 -21.50
N LYS A 3 6.62 3.10 -21.24
CA LYS A 3 6.06 3.56 -19.97
C LYS A 3 6.46 2.64 -18.82
N GLU A 4 6.64 1.39 -19.13
CA GLU A 4 7.01 0.40 -18.13
C GLU A 4 8.31 0.77 -17.44
N LYS A 5 9.24 1.33 -18.16
CA LYS A 5 10.52 1.72 -17.59
C LYS A 5 10.37 2.81 -16.54
N ILE A 6 9.39 3.69 -16.72
CA ILE A 6 9.14 4.75 -15.76
C ILE A 6 8.67 4.14 -14.44
N TYR A 7 7.74 3.20 -14.51
CA TYR A 7 7.25 2.54 -13.30
C TYR A 7 8.37 1.81 -12.59
N ASP A 8 9.15 1.05 -13.32
CA ASP A 8 10.23 0.27 -12.73
C ASP A 8 11.19 1.14 -11.95
N ARG A 9 11.47 2.33 -12.48
CA ARG A 9 12.42 3.22 -11.82
C ARG A 9 11.80 4.04 -10.70
N GLY A 10 10.49 4.16 -10.72
CA GLY A 10 9.81 4.98 -9.75
C GLY A 10 9.56 4.30 -8.42
N ILE A 11 9.66 2.99 -8.36
CA ILE A 11 9.31 2.23 -7.18
C ILE A 11 10.54 1.60 -6.59
N THR A 12 10.90 2.02 -5.40
CA THR A 12 12.05 1.47 -4.69
C THR A 12 11.59 0.43 -3.67
N ALA A 13 12.03 -0.78 -3.86
CA ALA A 13 11.59 -1.90 -3.03
C ALA A 13 12.56 -2.13 -1.88
N LYS A 14 12.50 -1.26 -0.88
CA LYS A 14 13.32 -1.41 0.31
C LYS A 14 12.46 -1.92 1.45
N ARG A 15 12.88 -3.04 2.03
CA ARG A 15 12.10 -3.68 3.09
C ARG A 15 12.10 -2.81 4.34
N PRO A 16 10.92 -2.51 4.91
CA PRO A 16 10.84 -1.75 6.15
C PRO A 16 11.37 -2.54 7.34
N VAL A 17 11.82 -1.81 8.38
CA VAL A 17 12.31 -2.44 9.61
C VAL A 17 11.19 -2.81 10.56
N ASN A 18 10.08 -2.07 10.53
CA ASN A 18 8.93 -2.34 11.37
C ASN A 18 8.40 -3.74 11.06
N GLU A 19 8.08 -4.50 12.10
CA GLU A 19 7.74 -5.91 11.93
C GLU A 19 6.48 -6.10 11.06
N ALA A 20 5.41 -5.41 11.38
CA ALA A 20 4.17 -5.57 10.62
C ALA A 20 4.35 -5.12 9.18
N GLU A 21 5.05 -4.02 8.97
CA GLU A 21 5.30 -3.52 7.62
C GLU A 21 6.22 -4.46 6.85
N GLY A 22 7.21 -5.05 7.53
CA GLY A 22 8.10 -6.02 6.89
C GLY A 22 7.35 -7.26 6.44
N LEU A 23 6.45 -7.76 7.26
CA LEU A 23 5.62 -8.90 6.88
C LEU A 23 4.76 -8.59 5.68
N PHE A 24 4.15 -7.43 5.66
CA PHE A 24 3.36 -7.00 4.51
C PHE A 24 4.22 -6.90 3.27
N PHE A 25 5.39 -6.26 3.40
CA PHE A 25 6.31 -6.10 2.29
C PHE A 25 6.67 -7.45 1.68
N ASP A 26 7.06 -8.42 2.52
CA ASP A 26 7.43 -9.74 2.04
C ASP A 26 6.28 -10.42 1.30
N LYS A 27 5.08 -10.34 1.87
CA LYS A 27 3.90 -10.95 1.27
C LYS A 27 3.61 -10.38 -0.10
N MET A 28 3.67 -9.06 -0.23
CA MET A 28 3.35 -8.42 -1.50
C MET A 28 4.42 -8.66 -2.55
N ARG A 29 5.70 -8.67 -2.16
CA ARG A 29 6.78 -8.97 -3.09
C ARG A 29 6.63 -10.39 -3.64
N GLN A 30 6.29 -11.35 -2.80
CA GLN A 30 6.07 -12.72 -3.23
C GLN A 30 4.90 -12.82 -4.20
N ALA A 31 3.92 -11.95 -4.07
CA ALA A 31 2.77 -11.93 -4.96
C ALA A 31 3.02 -11.13 -6.25
N GLY A 32 4.23 -10.64 -6.45
CA GLY A 32 4.60 -9.95 -7.68
C GLY A 32 4.40 -8.45 -7.68
N TRP A 33 4.24 -7.85 -6.52
CA TRP A 33 4.05 -6.40 -6.42
C TRP A 33 5.36 -5.69 -6.12
N SER A 34 5.51 -4.50 -6.68
CA SER A 34 6.53 -3.53 -6.26
C SER A 34 5.86 -2.51 -5.37
N LEU A 35 6.53 -2.11 -4.29
CA LEU A 35 5.91 -1.19 -3.33
C LEU A 35 6.95 -0.32 -2.67
N THR A 36 6.50 0.86 -2.23
CA THR A 36 7.37 1.85 -1.61
C THR A 36 6.62 2.55 -0.49
N LYS A 37 7.39 3.03 0.49
CA LYS A 37 6.84 3.86 1.57
C LYS A 37 7.05 5.35 1.32
N ARG A 38 7.69 5.71 0.24
CA ARG A 38 7.94 7.11 -0.04
C ARG A 38 6.65 7.84 -0.33
N GLY A 39 6.51 9.00 0.31
CA GLY A 39 5.27 9.75 0.26
C GLY A 39 4.31 9.17 1.27
N TRP A 40 3.06 9.06 0.87
CA TRP A 40 2.06 8.50 1.73
C TRP A 40 0.96 7.87 0.87
N PRO A 41 0.10 7.04 1.43
CA PRO A 41 0.12 6.36 2.72
C PRO A 41 1.33 5.45 2.86
N ASP A 42 1.34 4.55 3.86
CA ASP A 42 2.52 3.74 4.14
C ASP A 42 3.11 3.12 2.87
N PHE A 43 2.25 2.55 2.02
CA PHE A 43 2.71 1.91 0.80
C PHE A 43 1.88 2.32 -0.41
N PHE A 44 2.58 2.55 -1.50
CA PHE A 44 2.00 2.58 -2.83
C PHE A 44 2.44 1.30 -3.53
N CYS A 45 1.47 0.50 -4.01
CA CYS A 45 1.75 -0.80 -4.58
C CYS A 45 1.37 -0.84 -6.05
N VAL A 46 2.22 -1.43 -6.87
CA VAL A 46 1.95 -1.58 -8.30
C VAL A 46 2.45 -2.95 -8.76
N ASN A 47 1.70 -3.59 -9.63
CA ASN A 47 2.10 -4.89 -10.18
C ASN A 47 2.42 -4.77 -11.67
N ASP A 48 2.77 -5.90 -12.29
CA ASP A 48 3.20 -5.94 -13.69
C ASP A 48 2.11 -5.49 -14.66
N LYS A 49 0.86 -5.60 -14.23
CA LYS A 49 -0.28 -5.22 -15.08
C LYS A 49 -0.59 -3.74 -14.98
N GLY A 50 0.14 -3.00 -14.14
CA GLY A 50 -0.10 -1.58 -13.95
C GLY A 50 -1.24 -1.30 -12.97
N GLU A 51 -1.72 -2.31 -12.28
CA GLU A 51 -2.71 -2.09 -11.21
C GLU A 51 -2.03 -1.45 -10.02
N VAL A 52 -2.72 -0.53 -9.37
CA VAL A 52 -2.16 0.20 -8.23
C VAL A 52 -3.11 0.17 -7.07
N CYS A 53 -2.54 0.24 -5.86
CA CYS A 53 -3.34 0.45 -4.67
C CYS A 53 -2.48 1.11 -3.61
N CYS A 54 -3.13 1.71 -2.63
CA CYS A 54 -2.47 2.30 -1.48
C CYS A 54 -2.85 1.52 -0.23
N VAL A 55 -1.89 1.29 0.65
CA VAL A 55 -2.12 0.46 1.83
C VAL A 55 -1.51 1.12 3.06
N GLU A 56 -2.32 1.21 4.10
CA GLU A 56 -1.88 1.63 5.42
C GLU A 56 -1.75 0.39 6.29
N VAL A 57 -0.57 0.17 6.87
CA VAL A 57 -0.28 -1.05 7.64
C VAL A 57 -0.42 -0.75 9.13
N LYS A 58 -1.17 -1.60 9.82
CA LYS A 58 -1.35 -1.51 11.27
C LYS A 58 -0.91 -2.82 11.93
N PRO A 59 -0.49 -2.77 13.21
CA PRO A 59 -0.04 -4.00 13.88
C PRO A 59 -1.15 -5.02 14.09
N THR A 60 -2.39 -4.55 14.27
CA THR A 60 -3.55 -5.43 14.40
C THR A 60 -4.75 -4.78 13.72
N GLY A 61 -5.75 -5.60 13.40
CA GLY A 61 -6.97 -5.11 12.78
C GLY A 61 -7.78 -4.19 13.67
N ALA A 62 -7.55 -4.23 14.99
CA ALA A 62 -8.24 -3.36 15.94
C ALA A 62 -7.73 -1.92 15.90
N HIS A 63 -6.54 -1.69 15.36
CA HIS A 63 -6.00 -0.34 15.23
C HIS A 63 -6.76 0.42 14.16
N ARG A 64 -7.20 1.64 14.50
CA ARG A 64 -7.92 2.48 13.56
C ARG A 64 -6.98 3.40 12.82
N LEU A 65 -7.39 3.81 11.63
CA LEU A 65 -6.69 4.87 10.91
C LEU A 65 -6.85 6.18 11.67
N LYS A 66 -5.79 6.98 11.65
CA LYS A 66 -5.89 8.36 12.16
C LYS A 66 -6.80 9.17 11.24
N ASN A 67 -7.40 10.22 11.79
CA ASN A 67 -8.36 11.01 11.02
C ASN A 67 -7.82 11.49 9.68
N ASN A 68 -6.59 12.03 9.67
CA ASN A 68 -6.01 12.51 8.43
C ASN A 68 -5.79 11.37 7.44
N GLN A 69 -5.33 10.22 7.92
CA GLN A 69 -5.14 9.06 7.06
C GLN A 69 -6.46 8.62 6.45
N ALA A 70 -7.49 8.54 7.29
CA ALA A 70 -8.81 8.11 6.82
C ALA A 70 -9.35 9.06 5.76
N GLN A 71 -9.20 10.36 5.97
CA GLN A 71 -9.70 11.35 5.02
C GLN A 71 -8.96 11.29 3.69
N VAL A 72 -7.63 11.18 3.74
CA VAL A 72 -6.82 11.09 2.52
C VAL A 72 -7.19 9.83 1.76
N MET A 73 -7.30 8.70 2.45
CA MET A 73 -7.57 7.45 1.78
C MET A 73 -8.99 7.38 1.22
N ARG A 74 -9.95 8.02 1.89
CA ARG A 74 -11.30 8.15 1.34
C ARG A 74 -11.31 9.00 0.08
N ALA A 75 -10.57 10.09 0.09
CA ALA A 75 -10.45 10.96 -1.09
C ALA A 75 -9.82 10.21 -2.25
N LEU A 76 -8.77 9.44 -1.99
CA LEU A 76 -8.14 8.63 -3.03
C LEU A 76 -9.10 7.57 -3.56
N SER A 77 -9.84 6.93 -2.66
CA SER A 77 -10.82 5.92 -3.06
C SER A 77 -11.90 6.54 -3.93
N ALA A 78 -12.36 7.73 -3.58
CA ALA A 78 -13.37 8.43 -4.38
C ALA A 78 -12.82 8.80 -5.76
N ALA A 79 -11.51 9.00 -5.87
CA ALA A 79 -10.86 9.30 -7.15
C ALA A 79 -10.55 8.05 -7.96
N GLY A 80 -10.93 6.88 -7.47
CA GLY A 80 -10.75 5.62 -8.19
C GLY A 80 -9.49 4.84 -7.83
N ILE A 81 -8.77 5.26 -6.81
CA ILE A 81 -7.57 4.54 -6.37
C ILE A 81 -7.95 3.67 -5.20
N LYS A 82 -7.77 2.37 -5.34
CA LYS A 82 -8.12 1.43 -4.28
C LYS A 82 -7.22 1.63 -3.07
N CYS A 83 -7.82 1.71 -1.90
CA CYS A 83 -7.10 1.91 -0.65
C CYS A 83 -7.51 0.85 0.36
N TYR A 84 -6.54 0.36 1.11
CA TYR A 84 -6.76 -0.70 2.09
C TYR A 84 -6.02 -0.39 3.38
N LYS A 85 -6.58 -0.90 4.48
CA LYS A 85 -5.83 -1.10 5.71
C LYS A 85 -5.43 -2.56 5.74
N TRP A 86 -4.20 -2.84 6.15
CA TRP A 86 -3.72 -4.22 6.28
C TRP A 86 -3.12 -4.44 7.66
N ALA A 87 -3.43 -5.58 8.25
CA ALA A 87 -2.83 -6.00 9.51
C ALA A 87 -2.58 -7.51 9.44
N PRO A 88 -1.56 -8.01 10.19
CA PRO A 88 -1.21 -9.43 10.11
C PRO A 88 -2.35 -10.36 10.50
N ASP A 89 -3.22 -9.94 11.42
CA ASP A 89 -4.30 -10.80 11.94
C ASP A 89 -5.54 -10.78 11.06
N THR A 90 -5.83 -9.67 10.39
CA THR A 90 -7.09 -9.52 9.64
C THR A 90 -6.91 -9.48 8.13
N GLY A 91 -5.69 -9.25 7.63
CA GLY A 91 -5.46 -9.05 6.22
C GLY A 91 -6.01 -7.71 5.75
N PHE A 92 -6.48 -7.67 4.52
CA PHE A 92 -6.94 -6.43 3.90
C PHE A 92 -8.34 -6.04 4.32
N THR A 93 -8.52 -4.76 4.58
CA THR A 93 -9.84 -4.14 4.79
C THR A 93 -9.93 -2.95 3.86
N SER A 94 -10.95 -2.93 3.00
CA SER A 94 -11.13 -1.83 2.06
C SER A 94 -11.50 -0.55 2.76
N ILE A 95 -10.93 0.56 2.27
CA ILE A 95 -11.30 1.89 2.72
C ILE A 95 -12.31 2.44 1.72
N LYS A 96 -13.50 2.77 2.21
CA LYS A 96 -14.56 3.30 1.36
C LYS A 96 -14.92 4.70 1.78
N ASP A 97 -15.34 5.51 0.80
CA ASP A 97 -15.82 6.87 1.08
C ASP A 97 -17.22 6.87 1.63
#